data_6b03e61cf365e5a11ece606e6d9e93e5
#
_entry.id   6b03e61cf365e5a11ece606e6d9e93e5
#
_cell.length_a   1.000
_cell.length_b   1.000
_cell.length_c   1.000
_cell.angle_alpha   90.00
_cell.angle_beta   90.00
_cell.angle_gamma   90.00
#
_symmetry.space_group_name_H-M   'P 1'
#
loop_
_entity.id
_entity.type
_entity.pdbx_description
1 polymer ?
#
loop_
_entity_poly.entity_id
_entity_poly.type
_entity_poly.pdbx_seq_one_letter_code
_entity_poly.pdbx_strand_id
1 'polypeptide(L)'
;MLNAVSRRTLLKFASTVFPVSAMDLKVFAFGARRPRTEGNAIMVTDTFPAQPPELVREMVTVAHFDLQRVKELSDARPSLVKAAWDWGFGDWETPLGAASHMGNRAIAEYLLSQGAPPSLFSAAMLGQLEAVKAVLAGQPGVQRVRGPHSISLLAHARMGGEAAHGVSEYLQSLEGADADPPSPLREEDIRALLGTYVFGVGVTQQVDLTADLQMYANKKMYTYAPQLNWTRKGTMTRPLFHLGNRTFYPAGAPSVRICFTEGSDGMLMSVDDGELVLSAVRKRSKS
;
A
#
# COMPACT_ATOMS: atom_id res chain seq x y z
N MET A 1 27.02 5.25 39.11
CA MET A 1 26.02 4.62 40.00
C MET A 1 24.64 5.08 39.52
N LEU A 2 23.96 4.23 38.77
CA LEU A 2 22.60 4.49 38.26
C LEU A 2 21.63 3.83 39.24
N ASN A 3 20.86 4.65 39.97
CA ASN A 3 19.83 4.14 40.88
C ASN A 3 18.63 3.64 40.08
N ALA A 4 18.33 2.35 40.25
CA ALA A 4 17.15 1.72 39.69
C ALA A 4 15.89 2.30 40.36
N VAL A 5 15.02 2.94 39.55
CA VAL A 5 13.70 3.39 40.00
C VAL A 5 12.77 2.19 40.13
N SER A 6 12.30 1.93 41.35
CA SER A 6 11.41 0.81 41.66
C SER A 6 10.03 0.98 40.99
N ARG A 7 9.49 -0.13 40.43
CA ARG A 7 8.13 -0.21 39.84
C ARG A 7 6.97 0.26 40.75
N ARG A 8 7.21 0.37 42.06
CA ARG A 8 6.23 0.85 43.03
C ARG A 8 6.05 2.37 43.04
N THR A 9 6.97 3.14 42.47
CA THR A 9 6.90 4.61 42.42
C THR A 9 6.04 5.11 41.26
N LEU A 10 5.82 4.30 40.23
CA LEU A 10 4.99 4.66 39.04
C LEU A 10 3.48 4.63 39.30
N LEU A 11 3.03 3.98 40.38
CA LEU A 11 1.60 3.81 40.68
C LEU A 11 0.99 4.91 41.57
N LYS A 12 1.76 5.91 42.01
CA LYS A 12 1.29 6.97 42.88
C LYS A 12 0.94 8.30 42.20
N PHE A 13 1.07 8.40 40.85
CA PHE A 13 0.75 9.63 40.10
C PHE A 13 -0.60 9.61 39.35
N ALA A 14 -1.47 8.60 39.57
CA ALA A 14 -2.73 8.45 38.86
C ALA A 14 -3.96 8.84 39.71
N SER A 15 -3.89 9.92 40.49
CA SER A 15 -5.06 10.38 41.26
C SER A 15 -5.19 11.90 41.25
N THR A 16 -5.12 12.53 40.08
CA THR A 16 -5.67 13.86 39.90
C THR A 16 -6.92 13.73 39.01
N VAL A 17 -8.05 13.70 39.67
CA VAL A 17 -9.38 13.76 39.05
C VAL A 17 -9.54 15.14 38.44
N PHE A 18 -9.50 15.27 37.13
CA PHE A 18 -10.03 16.42 36.42
C PHE A 18 -11.54 16.28 36.29
N PRO A 19 -12.35 17.31 36.61
CA PRO A 19 -13.78 17.24 36.37
C PRO A 19 -14.01 17.23 34.85
N VAL A 20 -14.42 16.09 34.32
CA VAL A 20 -14.95 15.98 32.98
C VAL A 20 -16.33 16.62 33.01
N SER A 21 -16.44 17.81 32.40
CA SER A 21 -17.73 18.41 32.07
C SER A 21 -18.50 17.45 31.19
N ALA A 22 -19.77 17.25 31.47
CA ALA A 22 -20.67 16.30 30.80
C ALA A 22 -20.70 16.58 29.28
N MET A 23 -19.83 15.92 28.52
CA MET A 23 -20.04 15.70 27.10
C MET A 23 -20.94 14.47 26.98
N ASP A 24 -22.07 14.64 26.30
CA ASP A 24 -22.99 13.57 25.95
C ASP A 24 -22.23 12.39 25.34
N LEU A 25 -21.93 11.40 26.15
CA LEU A 25 -21.49 10.10 25.70
C LEU A 25 -22.73 9.45 25.08
N LYS A 26 -22.97 9.68 23.79
CA LYS A 26 -23.86 8.81 23.03
C LYS A 26 -23.23 7.43 23.05
N VAL A 27 -23.66 6.63 24.00
CA VAL A 27 -23.43 5.20 24.00
C VAL A 27 -24.00 4.69 22.68
N PHE A 28 -23.13 4.40 21.72
CA PHE A 28 -23.50 3.62 20.56
C PHE A 28 -24.00 2.28 21.09
N ALA A 29 -25.30 2.13 21.19
CA ALA A 29 -25.90 0.84 21.38
C ALA A 29 -25.55 0.00 20.18
N PHE A 30 -24.51 -0.83 20.30
CA PHE A 30 -24.32 -1.96 19.42
C PHE A 30 -25.62 -2.76 19.50
N GLY A 31 -26.46 -2.64 18.47
CA GLY A 31 -27.64 -3.45 18.35
C GLY A 31 -27.23 -4.90 18.52
N ALA A 32 -27.65 -5.52 19.61
CA ALA A 32 -27.42 -6.92 19.88
C ALA A 32 -27.96 -7.70 18.66
N ARG A 33 -27.05 -8.15 17.79
CA ARG A 33 -27.42 -9.09 16.73
C ARG A 33 -27.99 -10.32 17.45
N ARG A 34 -29.27 -10.58 17.23
CA ARG A 34 -29.90 -11.81 17.70
C ARG A 34 -29.07 -12.98 17.20
N PRO A 35 -28.71 -13.94 18.07
CA PRO A 35 -28.08 -15.16 17.61
C PRO A 35 -29.00 -15.80 16.56
N ARG A 36 -28.45 -16.09 15.40
CA ARG A 36 -29.15 -16.86 14.36
C ARG A 36 -29.30 -18.29 14.89
N THR A 37 -30.41 -18.54 15.58
CA THR A 37 -30.83 -19.90 15.90
C THR A 37 -31.62 -20.40 14.69
N GLU A 38 -31.00 -21.26 13.90
CA GLU A 38 -31.68 -22.41 13.28
C GLU A 38 -30.71 -23.19 12.39
N GLY A 39 -30.44 -24.38 12.76
CA GLY A 39 -30.42 -25.62 11.96
C GLY A 39 -29.24 -25.90 11.02
N ASN A 40 -28.30 -24.98 10.76
CA ASN A 40 -27.11 -25.32 9.98
C ASN A 40 -25.87 -25.25 10.88
N ALA A 41 -25.12 -26.35 10.92
CA ALA A 41 -23.81 -26.36 11.54
C ALA A 41 -22.99 -25.16 11.02
N ILE A 42 -22.63 -24.24 11.92
CA ILE A 42 -21.78 -23.11 11.55
C ILE A 42 -20.43 -23.70 11.17
N MET A 43 -20.13 -23.71 9.87
CA MET A 43 -18.81 -24.06 9.40
C MET A 43 -17.84 -22.97 9.83
N VAL A 44 -16.99 -23.28 10.78
CA VAL A 44 -15.87 -22.43 11.17
C VAL A 44 -14.78 -22.64 10.12
N THR A 45 -14.30 -21.55 9.53
CA THR A 45 -13.20 -21.63 8.55
C THR A 45 -11.89 -22.03 9.24
N ASP A 46 -10.99 -22.68 8.50
CA ASP A 46 -9.68 -23.11 9.03
C ASP A 46 -8.83 -21.94 9.51
N THR A 47 -9.14 -20.72 9.03
CA THR A 47 -8.45 -19.47 9.43
C THR A 47 -9.02 -18.84 10.71
N PHE A 48 -10.16 -19.31 11.25
CA PHE A 48 -10.74 -18.70 12.47
C PHE A 48 -9.75 -18.76 13.64
N PRO A 49 -9.56 -17.66 14.41
CA PRO A 49 -10.36 -16.43 14.46
C PRO A 49 -9.92 -15.33 13.46
N ALA A 50 -8.92 -15.56 12.62
CA ALA A 50 -8.52 -14.60 11.60
C ALA A 50 -9.60 -14.43 10.52
N GLN A 51 -9.56 -13.30 9.80
CA GLN A 51 -10.43 -13.10 8.65
C GLN A 51 -9.98 -13.99 7.48
N PRO A 52 -10.90 -14.57 6.70
CA PRO A 52 -10.55 -15.28 5.49
C PRO A 52 -9.74 -14.40 4.52
N PRO A 53 -8.59 -14.88 4.01
CA PRO A 53 -7.71 -14.09 3.15
C PRO A 53 -8.40 -13.49 1.92
N GLU A 54 -9.34 -14.25 1.33
CA GLU A 54 -10.12 -13.79 0.18
C GLU A 54 -10.99 -12.58 0.50
N LEU A 55 -11.58 -12.52 1.69
CA LEU A 55 -12.37 -11.36 2.13
C LEU A 55 -11.49 -10.16 2.45
N VAL A 56 -10.31 -10.38 3.01
CA VAL A 56 -9.32 -9.31 3.24
C VAL A 56 -8.90 -8.72 1.90
N ARG A 57 -8.52 -9.57 0.93
CA ARG A 57 -8.15 -9.14 -0.41
C ARG A 57 -9.29 -8.39 -1.10
N GLU A 58 -10.52 -8.94 -1.03
CA GLU A 58 -11.70 -8.30 -1.61
C GLU A 58 -11.92 -6.91 -1.02
N MET A 59 -11.89 -6.77 0.33
CA MET A 59 -12.11 -5.50 1.00
C MET A 59 -11.10 -4.43 0.56
N VAL A 60 -9.80 -4.78 0.50
CA VAL A 60 -8.77 -3.86 0.02
C VAL A 60 -8.97 -3.53 -1.46
N THR A 61 -9.29 -4.52 -2.29
CA THR A 61 -9.53 -4.31 -3.72
C THR A 61 -10.69 -3.34 -3.97
N VAL A 62 -11.86 -3.59 -3.37
CA VAL A 62 -13.05 -2.75 -3.63
C VAL A 62 -12.96 -1.36 -3.01
N ALA A 63 -12.12 -1.19 -1.99
CA ALA A 63 -11.86 0.12 -1.39
C ALA A 63 -11.20 1.13 -2.35
N HIS A 64 -10.70 0.68 -3.49
CA HIS A 64 -10.23 1.57 -4.54
C HIS A 64 -11.38 2.32 -5.25
N PHE A 65 -12.57 1.72 -5.36
CA PHE A 65 -13.60 2.25 -6.27
C PHE A 65 -15.07 1.98 -5.90
N ASP A 66 -15.38 1.06 -4.98
CA ASP A 66 -16.76 0.61 -4.72
C ASP A 66 -17.18 0.80 -3.26
N LEU A 67 -17.75 1.99 -2.96
CA LEU A 67 -18.25 2.32 -1.63
C LEU A 67 -19.38 1.38 -1.18
N GLN A 68 -20.25 0.96 -2.11
CA GLN A 68 -21.38 0.10 -1.74
C GLN A 68 -20.87 -1.26 -1.25
N ARG A 69 -19.92 -1.85 -1.99
CA ARG A 69 -19.35 -3.14 -1.61
C ARG A 69 -18.52 -3.05 -0.31
N VAL A 70 -17.80 -1.94 -0.10
CA VAL A 70 -17.11 -1.66 1.17
C VAL A 70 -18.09 -1.67 2.34
N LYS A 71 -19.27 -1.03 2.20
CA LYS A 71 -20.32 -1.02 3.22
C LYS A 71 -20.84 -2.42 3.52
N GLU A 72 -21.20 -3.18 2.49
CA GLU A 72 -21.69 -4.55 2.63
C GLU A 72 -20.71 -5.46 3.38
N LEU A 73 -19.41 -5.37 3.03
CA LEU A 73 -18.36 -6.15 3.69
C LEU A 73 -18.16 -5.71 5.14
N SER A 74 -18.14 -4.42 5.42
CA SER A 74 -17.96 -3.90 6.78
C SER A 74 -19.19 -4.16 7.67
N ASP A 75 -20.40 -4.12 7.14
CA ASP A 75 -21.62 -4.49 7.87
C ASP A 75 -21.63 -5.97 8.23
N ALA A 76 -21.18 -6.82 7.31
CA ALA A 76 -21.07 -8.25 7.56
C ALA A 76 -19.93 -8.59 8.53
N ARG A 77 -18.79 -7.91 8.41
CA ARG A 77 -17.56 -8.14 9.19
C ARG A 77 -16.84 -6.83 9.52
N PRO A 78 -17.23 -6.13 10.59
CA PRO A 78 -16.71 -4.80 10.94
C PRO A 78 -15.19 -4.71 11.07
N SER A 79 -14.53 -5.81 11.44
CA SER A 79 -13.07 -5.84 11.58
C SER A 79 -12.31 -5.71 10.25
N LEU A 80 -12.97 -5.94 9.10
CA LEU A 80 -12.34 -5.79 7.78
C LEU A 80 -11.88 -4.36 7.49
N VAL A 81 -12.46 -3.35 8.14
CA VAL A 81 -12.03 -1.95 7.96
C VAL A 81 -10.58 -1.71 8.42
N LYS A 82 -10.04 -2.61 9.24
CA LYS A 82 -8.67 -2.58 9.76
C LYS A 82 -7.76 -3.62 9.10
N ALA A 83 -8.26 -4.33 8.11
CA ALA A 83 -7.49 -5.36 7.43
C ALA A 83 -6.31 -4.76 6.66
N ALA A 84 -5.35 -5.60 6.31
CA ALA A 84 -4.28 -5.28 5.39
C ALA A 84 -4.02 -6.47 4.48
N TRP A 85 -3.72 -6.22 3.21
CA TRP A 85 -3.39 -7.23 2.22
C TRP A 85 -1.97 -7.02 1.71
N ASP A 86 -1.20 -8.12 1.63
CA ASP A 86 0.11 -8.12 0.97
C ASP A 86 -0.09 -8.40 -0.52
N TRP A 87 0.17 -7.39 -1.33
CA TRP A 87 0.15 -7.53 -2.78
C TRP A 87 1.37 -8.30 -3.33
N GLY A 88 2.28 -8.67 -2.46
CA GLY A 88 3.53 -9.39 -2.72
C GLY A 88 4.77 -8.53 -2.44
N PHE A 89 5.86 -9.20 -2.04
CA PHE A 89 7.10 -8.57 -1.63
C PHE A 89 6.98 -7.63 -0.41
N GLY A 90 5.95 -7.82 0.44
CA GLY A 90 5.72 -6.95 1.58
C GLY A 90 5.08 -5.60 1.24
N ASP A 91 4.46 -5.48 0.08
CA ASP A 91 3.67 -4.30 -0.32
C ASP A 91 2.29 -4.36 0.33
N TRP A 92 2.24 -3.98 1.60
CA TRP A 92 1.04 -4.02 2.43
C TRP A 92 0.14 -2.83 2.19
N GLU A 93 -1.13 -3.10 1.98
CA GLU A 93 -2.14 -2.07 1.78
C GLU A 93 -3.36 -2.31 2.66
N THR A 94 -3.91 -1.21 3.22
CA THR A 94 -5.19 -1.21 3.95
C THR A 94 -6.31 -0.68 3.07
N PRO A 95 -7.60 -0.97 3.37
CA PRO A 95 -8.72 -0.35 2.66
C PRO A 95 -8.65 1.18 2.65
N LEU A 96 -8.22 1.79 3.76
CA LEU A 96 -8.03 3.24 3.84
C LEU A 96 -6.86 3.72 2.95
N GLY A 97 -5.79 2.93 2.85
CA GLY A 97 -4.68 3.20 1.93
C GLY A 97 -5.14 3.21 0.48
N ALA A 98 -5.88 2.18 0.07
CA ALA A 98 -6.49 2.05 -1.26
C ALA A 98 -7.37 3.25 -1.62
N ALA A 99 -8.31 3.59 -0.75
CA ALA A 99 -9.16 4.77 -0.94
C ALA A 99 -8.35 6.07 -1.05
N SER A 100 -7.26 6.17 -0.27
CA SER A 100 -6.44 7.40 -0.19
C SER A 100 -5.65 7.64 -1.46
N HIS A 101 -4.95 6.63 -1.98
CA HIS A 101 -4.15 6.86 -3.20
C HIS A 101 -5.02 6.99 -4.47
N MET A 102 -6.26 6.50 -4.42
CA MET A 102 -7.24 6.72 -5.48
C MET A 102 -7.98 8.07 -5.37
N GLY A 103 -7.79 8.81 -4.28
CA GLY A 103 -8.53 10.06 -4.02
C GLY A 103 -10.00 9.83 -3.71
N ASN A 104 -10.39 8.62 -3.32
CA ASN A 104 -11.78 8.26 -3.06
C ASN A 104 -12.20 8.71 -1.65
N ARG A 105 -12.46 10.01 -1.52
CA ARG A 105 -12.81 10.66 -0.26
C ARG A 105 -13.99 9.99 0.43
N ALA A 106 -15.05 9.66 -0.31
CA ALA A 106 -16.26 9.07 0.26
C ALA A 106 -15.98 7.71 0.94
N ILE A 107 -15.13 6.87 0.33
CA ILE A 107 -14.72 5.59 0.92
C ILE A 107 -13.82 5.84 2.11
N ALA A 108 -12.85 6.76 2.01
CA ALA A 108 -11.92 7.06 3.11
C ALA A 108 -12.66 7.58 4.35
N GLU A 109 -13.57 8.54 4.18
CA GLU A 109 -14.39 9.07 5.29
C GLU A 109 -15.29 8.01 5.91
N TYR A 110 -15.92 7.16 5.09
CA TYR A 110 -16.70 6.03 5.58
C TYR A 110 -15.82 5.07 6.41
N LEU A 111 -14.69 4.64 5.90
CA LEU A 111 -13.78 3.74 6.62
C LEU A 111 -13.30 4.33 7.95
N LEU A 112 -12.95 5.62 7.98
CA LEU A 112 -12.59 6.32 9.19
C LEU A 112 -13.74 6.35 10.20
N SER A 113 -14.98 6.59 9.74
CA SER A 113 -16.17 6.55 10.59
C SER A 113 -16.44 5.16 11.18
N GLN A 114 -15.99 4.09 10.52
CA GLN A 114 -16.08 2.71 10.99
C GLN A 114 -14.86 2.28 11.83
N GLY A 115 -13.94 3.21 12.14
CA GLY A 115 -12.80 2.97 13.01
C GLY A 115 -11.56 2.42 12.31
N ALA A 116 -11.41 2.63 11.01
CA ALA A 116 -10.13 2.42 10.34
C ALA A 116 -9.07 3.38 10.93
N PRO A 117 -7.85 2.90 11.24
CA PRO A 117 -6.79 3.76 11.77
C PRO A 117 -6.40 4.84 10.75
N PRO A 118 -6.40 6.14 11.12
CA PRO A 118 -5.94 7.18 10.23
C PRO A 118 -4.44 7.02 9.93
N SER A 119 -4.02 7.48 8.76
CA SER A 119 -2.62 7.47 8.34
C SER A 119 -2.19 8.84 7.82
N LEU A 120 -0.89 9.09 7.75
CA LEU A 120 -0.34 10.31 7.14
C LEU A 120 -0.81 10.45 5.68
N PHE A 121 -0.92 9.33 4.95
CA PHE A 121 -1.38 9.31 3.57
C PHE A 121 -2.86 9.69 3.44
N SER A 122 -3.71 9.14 4.32
CA SER A 122 -5.13 9.53 4.34
C SER A 122 -5.30 10.99 4.77
N ALA A 123 -4.51 11.47 5.73
CA ALA A 123 -4.53 12.88 6.12
C ALA A 123 -4.13 13.82 4.97
N ALA A 124 -3.12 13.43 4.18
CA ALA A 124 -2.69 14.19 3.01
C ALA A 124 -3.78 14.26 1.93
N MET A 125 -4.39 13.12 1.57
CA MET A 125 -5.47 13.05 0.59
C MET A 125 -6.72 13.81 1.06
N LEU A 126 -7.03 13.76 2.35
CA LEU A 126 -8.18 14.46 2.92
C LEU A 126 -7.96 15.97 3.12
N GLY A 127 -6.75 16.48 2.86
CA GLY A 127 -6.44 17.90 2.99
C GLY A 127 -6.24 18.36 4.44
N GLN A 128 -5.87 17.46 5.35
CA GLN A 128 -5.68 17.76 6.78
C GLN A 128 -4.30 18.39 7.02
N LEU A 129 -4.11 19.65 6.56
CA LEU A 129 -2.83 20.32 6.53
C LEU A 129 -2.11 20.37 7.89
N GLU A 130 -2.85 20.70 8.96
CA GLU A 130 -2.24 20.83 10.28
C GLU A 130 -1.80 19.47 10.85
N ALA A 131 -2.54 18.41 10.57
CA ALA A 131 -2.12 17.05 10.94
C ALA A 131 -0.85 16.63 10.19
N VAL A 132 -0.78 16.90 8.89
CA VAL A 132 0.41 16.63 8.07
C VAL A 132 1.61 17.42 8.59
N LYS A 133 1.48 18.73 8.83
CA LYS A 133 2.55 19.57 9.38
C LYS A 133 3.05 19.06 10.74
N ALA A 134 2.13 18.69 11.63
CA ALA A 134 2.49 18.19 12.96
C ALA A 134 3.32 16.90 12.89
N VAL A 135 2.95 15.97 12.01
CA VAL A 135 3.71 14.71 11.82
C VAL A 135 5.09 15.01 11.24
N LEU A 136 5.17 15.87 10.23
CA LEU A 136 6.45 16.23 9.60
C LEU A 136 7.39 16.98 10.57
N ALA A 137 6.85 17.83 11.43
CA ALA A 137 7.62 18.50 12.47
C ALA A 137 8.18 17.51 13.51
N GLY A 138 7.40 16.51 13.88
CA GLY A 138 7.83 15.46 14.83
C GLY A 138 8.78 14.42 14.23
N GLN A 139 8.77 14.23 12.92
CA GLN A 139 9.55 13.24 12.21
C GLN A 139 10.17 13.82 10.92
N PRO A 140 11.27 14.58 11.04
CA PRO A 140 11.94 15.16 9.87
C PRO A 140 12.35 14.12 8.84
N GLY A 141 12.01 14.35 7.57
CA GLY A 141 12.29 13.43 6.47
C GLY A 141 11.13 12.50 6.12
N VAL A 142 10.07 12.44 6.94
CA VAL A 142 8.90 11.57 6.68
C VAL A 142 8.14 11.94 5.39
N GLN A 143 8.32 13.15 4.86
CA GLN A 143 7.77 13.54 3.55
C GLN A 143 8.27 12.65 2.40
N ARG A 144 9.39 11.95 2.57
CA ARG A 144 9.99 11.03 1.58
C ARG A 144 9.43 9.61 1.66
N VAL A 145 8.67 9.30 2.72
CA VAL A 145 8.10 7.96 2.91
C VAL A 145 7.10 7.63 1.81
N ARG A 146 7.18 6.39 1.33
CA ARG A 146 6.29 5.85 0.32
C ARG A 146 5.19 5.05 0.98
N GLY A 147 3.98 5.23 0.49
CA GLY A 147 2.84 4.38 0.80
C GLY A 147 2.82 3.11 -0.04
N PRO A 148 1.70 2.38 -0.02
CA PRO A 148 1.48 1.23 -0.88
C PRO A 148 1.86 1.55 -2.33
N HIS A 149 2.36 0.55 -3.05
CA HIS A 149 2.77 0.66 -4.46
C HIS A 149 3.85 1.73 -4.73
N SER A 150 4.62 2.11 -3.69
CA SER A 150 5.62 3.20 -3.75
C SER A 150 5.03 4.58 -4.07
N ILE A 151 3.74 4.80 -3.83
CA ILE A 151 3.08 6.09 -4.08
C ILE A 151 3.51 7.11 -3.02
N SER A 152 4.00 8.29 -3.45
CA SER A 152 4.50 9.32 -2.54
C SER A 152 3.38 9.99 -1.74
N LEU A 153 3.76 10.61 -0.61
CA LEU A 153 2.84 11.41 0.19
C LEU A 153 2.25 12.56 -0.62
N LEU A 154 3.08 13.22 -1.44
CA LEU A 154 2.63 14.28 -2.34
C LEU A 154 1.62 13.78 -3.39
N ALA A 155 1.81 12.55 -3.92
CA ALA A 155 0.85 11.97 -4.84
C ALA A 155 -0.53 11.75 -4.19
N HIS A 156 -0.56 11.30 -2.93
CA HIS A 156 -1.82 11.19 -2.18
C HIS A 156 -2.51 12.57 -2.02
N ALA A 157 -1.75 13.62 -1.70
CA ALA A 157 -2.31 14.97 -1.60
C ALA A 157 -2.89 15.44 -2.95
N ARG A 158 -2.16 15.22 -4.06
CA ARG A 158 -2.63 15.55 -5.42
C ARG A 158 -3.94 14.81 -5.79
N MET A 159 -4.09 13.55 -5.34
CA MET A 159 -5.31 12.77 -5.55
C MET A 159 -6.50 13.32 -4.76
N GLY A 160 -6.27 14.00 -3.66
CA GLY A 160 -7.31 14.69 -2.88
C GLY A 160 -7.93 15.90 -3.58
N GLY A 161 -7.33 16.35 -4.69
CA GLY A 161 -7.85 17.46 -5.52
C GLY A 161 -7.85 18.80 -4.80
N GLU A 162 -8.86 19.62 -5.08
CA GLU A 162 -8.97 20.97 -4.53
C GLU A 162 -8.99 20.99 -3.00
N ALA A 163 -9.67 20.05 -2.37
CA ALA A 163 -9.75 19.97 -0.91
C ALA A 163 -8.40 19.68 -0.23
N ALA A 164 -7.41 19.17 -0.97
CA ALA A 164 -6.06 18.91 -0.49
C ALA A 164 -5.01 19.83 -1.11
N HIS A 165 -5.43 20.91 -1.78
CA HIS A 165 -4.54 21.85 -2.47
C HIS A 165 -3.47 22.40 -1.52
N GLY A 166 -3.85 22.89 -0.34
CA GLY A 166 -2.90 23.42 0.64
C GLY A 166 -1.88 22.40 1.14
N VAL A 167 -2.26 21.11 1.25
CA VAL A 167 -1.31 20.04 1.57
C VAL A 167 -0.36 19.79 0.40
N SER A 168 -0.87 19.81 -0.84
CA SER A 168 -0.04 19.64 -2.03
C SER A 168 0.99 20.73 -2.17
N GLU A 169 0.61 22.00 -1.98
CA GLU A 169 1.53 23.14 -2.00
C GLU A 169 2.58 23.04 -0.90
N TYR A 170 2.16 22.74 0.32
CA TYR A 170 3.07 22.57 1.44
C TYR A 170 4.10 21.46 1.18
N LEU A 171 3.68 20.30 0.73
CA LEU A 171 4.58 19.19 0.43
C LEU A 171 5.52 19.51 -0.75
N GLN A 172 5.03 20.20 -1.79
CA GLN A 172 5.86 20.63 -2.92
C GLN A 172 6.96 21.62 -2.51
N SER A 173 6.76 22.41 -1.46
CA SER A 173 7.76 23.31 -0.92
C SER A 173 8.89 22.59 -0.17
N LEU A 174 8.73 21.29 0.12
CA LEU A 174 9.71 20.52 0.88
C LEU A 174 10.62 19.72 -0.06
N GLU A 175 11.90 19.68 0.28
CA GLU A 175 12.89 18.89 -0.45
C GLU A 175 12.56 17.39 -0.37
N GLY A 176 12.60 16.71 -1.51
CA GLY A 176 12.41 15.26 -1.62
C GLY A 176 10.96 14.75 -1.43
N ALA A 177 9.97 15.65 -1.38
CA ALA A 177 8.56 15.23 -1.25
C ALA A 177 8.05 14.46 -2.48
N ASP A 178 8.58 14.73 -3.67
CA ASP A 178 8.17 14.07 -4.91
C ASP A 178 9.04 12.85 -5.25
N ALA A 179 9.91 12.48 -4.35
CA ALA A 179 10.84 11.37 -4.47
C ALA A 179 11.97 11.51 -5.49
N ASP A 180 12.99 10.70 -5.24
CA ASP A 180 14.08 10.56 -6.19
C ASP A 180 13.55 10.02 -7.51
N PRO A 181 13.74 10.74 -8.62
CA PRO A 181 13.39 10.19 -9.91
C PRO A 181 14.22 8.92 -10.14
N PRO A 182 13.60 7.83 -10.60
CA PRO A 182 14.38 6.69 -11.03
C PRO A 182 15.34 7.13 -12.12
N SER A 183 16.47 6.44 -12.22
CA SER A 183 17.44 6.68 -13.29
C SER A 183 16.72 6.62 -14.64
N PRO A 184 16.91 7.60 -15.54
CA PRO A 184 16.25 7.59 -16.84
C PRO A 184 16.50 6.29 -17.59
N LEU A 185 15.46 5.72 -18.17
CA LEU A 185 15.53 4.51 -18.97
C LEU A 185 15.10 4.84 -20.40
N ARG A 186 15.97 4.59 -21.37
CA ARG A 186 15.67 4.82 -22.77
C ARG A 186 14.70 3.75 -23.28
N GLU A 187 13.88 4.10 -24.23
CA GLU A 187 12.89 3.17 -24.80
C GLU A 187 13.56 1.91 -25.39
N GLU A 188 14.73 2.06 -26.02
CA GLU A 188 15.52 0.94 -26.56
C GLU A 188 15.99 -0.03 -25.47
N ASP A 189 16.38 0.48 -24.29
CA ASP A 189 16.79 -0.34 -23.14
C ASP A 189 15.59 -1.11 -22.59
N ILE A 190 14.40 -0.49 -22.54
CA ILE A 190 13.15 -1.17 -22.18
C ILE A 190 12.87 -2.30 -23.17
N ARG A 191 12.89 -2.01 -24.49
CA ARG A 191 12.59 -2.99 -25.53
C ARG A 191 13.53 -4.20 -25.47
N ALA A 192 14.79 -4.00 -25.10
CA ALA A 192 15.77 -5.07 -24.95
C ALA A 192 15.40 -6.06 -23.81
N LEU A 193 14.62 -5.62 -22.81
CA LEU A 193 14.23 -6.40 -21.64
C LEU A 193 12.85 -7.05 -21.75
N LEU A 194 12.05 -6.69 -22.78
CA LEU A 194 10.70 -7.25 -22.93
C LEU A 194 10.70 -8.74 -23.18
N GLY A 195 9.64 -9.41 -22.74
CA GLY A 195 9.40 -10.82 -23.00
C GLY A 195 8.99 -11.61 -21.77
N THR A 196 8.79 -12.90 -21.96
CA THR A 196 8.44 -13.83 -20.88
C THR A 196 9.69 -14.48 -20.31
N TYR A 197 9.85 -14.41 -19.00
CA TYR A 197 10.93 -15.03 -18.23
C TYR A 197 10.40 -16.21 -17.45
N VAL A 198 11.15 -17.30 -17.37
CA VAL A 198 10.70 -18.57 -16.84
C VAL A 198 11.58 -19.02 -15.68
N PHE A 199 11.00 -19.10 -14.49
CA PHE A 199 11.66 -19.62 -13.29
C PHE A 199 11.61 -21.14 -13.19
N GLY A 200 10.62 -21.78 -13.82
CA GLY A 200 10.37 -23.22 -13.73
C GLY A 200 9.21 -23.68 -14.61
N VAL A 201 8.67 -24.86 -14.31
CA VAL A 201 7.61 -25.47 -15.10
C VAL A 201 6.23 -24.90 -14.72
N GLY A 202 5.44 -24.58 -15.74
CA GLY A 202 4.06 -24.09 -15.58
C GLY A 202 3.93 -22.56 -15.69
N VAL A 203 2.69 -22.13 -15.95
CA VAL A 203 2.39 -20.70 -16.21
C VAL A 203 2.58 -19.80 -14.99
N THR A 204 2.44 -20.34 -13.78
CA THR A 204 2.67 -19.61 -12.53
C THR A 204 4.15 -19.38 -12.25
N GLN A 205 5.04 -20.05 -12.99
CA GLN A 205 6.48 -19.87 -12.92
C GLN A 205 6.99 -18.91 -14.02
N GLN A 206 6.10 -18.17 -14.66
CA GLN A 206 6.42 -17.21 -15.72
C GLN A 206 6.15 -15.79 -15.26
N VAL A 207 7.01 -14.90 -15.71
CA VAL A 207 6.89 -13.45 -15.52
C VAL A 207 6.95 -12.81 -16.88
N ASP A 208 5.97 -11.99 -17.19
CA ASP A 208 5.92 -11.20 -18.40
C ASP A 208 6.44 -9.79 -18.12
N LEU A 209 7.47 -9.40 -18.85
CA LEU A 209 7.99 -8.04 -18.90
C LEU A 209 7.35 -7.35 -20.09
N THR A 210 6.53 -6.33 -19.79
CA THR A 210 5.85 -5.51 -20.80
C THR A 210 6.26 -4.06 -20.64
N ALA A 211 6.19 -3.30 -21.71
CA ALA A 211 6.33 -1.85 -21.66
C ALA A 211 4.95 -1.22 -21.67
N ASP A 212 4.75 -0.26 -20.80
CA ASP A 212 3.65 0.67 -20.93
C ASP A 212 4.20 2.06 -21.22
N LEU A 213 3.99 2.50 -22.44
CA LEU A 213 4.40 3.82 -22.89
C LEU A 213 3.30 4.87 -22.66
N GLN A 214 2.08 4.44 -22.25
CA GLN A 214 0.91 5.30 -22.16
C GLN A 214 0.14 5.24 -20.83
N MET A 215 0.20 4.15 -20.07
CA MET A 215 -0.72 3.91 -18.95
C MET A 215 -0.57 4.88 -17.77
N TYR A 216 0.57 5.49 -17.61
CA TYR A 216 0.81 6.48 -16.55
C TYR A 216 0.69 7.93 -17.06
N ALA A 217 -0.14 8.17 -18.06
CA ALA A 217 -0.66 9.51 -18.35
C ALA A 217 -1.39 10.12 -17.15
N ASN A 218 -1.67 9.35 -16.11
CA ASN A 218 -2.10 9.88 -14.81
C ASN A 218 -0.89 10.43 -14.03
N LYS A 219 -0.37 11.58 -14.52
CA LYS A 219 0.71 12.36 -13.89
C LYS A 219 0.48 12.72 -12.41
N LYS A 220 -0.71 12.39 -11.87
CA LYS A 220 -1.02 12.61 -10.45
C LYS A 220 -0.41 11.56 -9.54
N MET A 221 -0.34 10.29 -9.96
CA MET A 221 0.17 9.19 -9.14
C MET A 221 1.66 8.90 -9.36
N TYR A 222 2.09 8.89 -10.64
CA TYR A 222 3.47 8.62 -11.00
C TYR A 222 3.96 9.61 -12.04
N THR A 223 5.12 10.19 -11.82
CA THR A 223 5.70 11.25 -12.67
C THR A 223 6.52 10.71 -13.83
N TYR A 224 6.64 9.39 -14.03
CA TYR A 224 7.65 8.77 -14.90
C TYR A 224 7.04 7.90 -15.97
N ALA A 225 7.43 8.19 -17.22
CA ALA A 225 7.26 7.33 -18.39
C ALA A 225 8.51 7.49 -19.28
N PRO A 226 8.93 6.50 -20.04
CA PRO A 226 8.38 5.15 -20.20
C PRO A 226 8.74 4.21 -19.06
N GLN A 227 7.93 3.16 -18.86
CA GLN A 227 8.06 2.27 -17.71
C GLN A 227 8.04 0.80 -18.12
N LEU A 228 8.92 0.00 -17.50
CA LEU A 228 8.90 -1.45 -17.59
C LEU A 228 7.96 -1.99 -16.52
N ASN A 229 7.10 -2.93 -16.90
CA ASN A 229 6.15 -3.57 -16.02
C ASN A 229 6.47 -5.05 -15.84
N TRP A 230 6.35 -5.54 -14.64
CA TRP A 230 6.53 -6.93 -14.24
C TRP A 230 5.18 -7.53 -13.85
N THR A 231 4.79 -8.61 -14.50
CA THR A 231 3.51 -9.29 -14.24
C THR A 231 3.73 -10.78 -14.09
N ARG A 232 3.30 -11.33 -12.97
CA ARG A 232 3.20 -12.79 -12.76
C ARG A 232 1.73 -13.17 -12.75
N LYS A 233 1.38 -14.31 -13.37
CA LYS A 233 -0.01 -14.77 -13.40
C LYS A 233 -0.58 -14.91 -11.98
N GLY A 234 -1.73 -14.29 -11.75
CA GLY A 234 -2.42 -14.28 -10.46
C GLY A 234 -1.97 -13.20 -9.49
N THR A 235 -1.01 -12.35 -9.89
CA THR A 235 -0.58 -11.18 -9.13
C THR A 235 -0.90 -9.89 -9.88
N MET A 236 -0.80 -8.76 -9.19
CA MET A 236 -0.93 -7.47 -9.85
C MET A 236 0.29 -7.16 -10.72
N THR A 237 0.08 -6.39 -11.79
CA THR A 237 1.17 -5.81 -12.58
C THR A 237 1.87 -4.73 -11.78
N ARG A 238 3.20 -4.77 -11.76
CA ARG A 238 4.04 -3.82 -11.02
C ARG A 238 4.94 -3.04 -11.95
N PRO A 239 4.90 -1.72 -11.88
CA PRO A 239 5.95 -0.89 -12.45
C PRO A 239 7.31 -1.22 -11.83
N LEU A 240 8.36 -1.21 -12.66
CA LEU A 240 9.74 -1.36 -12.23
C LEU A 240 10.45 -0.01 -12.26
N PHE A 241 11.02 0.38 -11.12
CA PHE A 241 11.82 1.60 -10.99
C PHE A 241 13.30 1.31 -11.23
N HIS A 242 13.88 1.99 -12.19
CA HIS A 242 15.27 1.78 -12.62
C HIS A 242 16.26 2.43 -11.65
N LEU A 243 17.24 1.66 -11.20
CA LEU A 243 18.32 2.10 -10.31
C LEU A 243 19.67 2.32 -11.01
N GLY A 244 19.71 2.10 -12.33
CA GLY A 244 20.96 2.05 -13.13
C GLY A 244 21.43 0.62 -13.41
N ASN A 245 22.29 0.44 -14.38
CA ASN A 245 22.93 -0.84 -14.71
C ASN A 245 21.96 -2.03 -14.85
N ARG A 246 20.82 -1.83 -15.52
CA ARG A 246 19.76 -2.84 -15.67
C ARG A 246 19.27 -3.45 -14.34
N THR A 247 19.34 -2.65 -13.28
CA THR A 247 18.85 -3.01 -11.93
C THR A 247 17.59 -2.20 -11.63
N PHE A 248 16.59 -2.87 -11.08
CA PHE A 248 15.28 -2.31 -10.80
C PHE A 248 14.78 -2.75 -9.41
N TYR A 249 13.78 -2.04 -8.92
CA TYR A 249 12.92 -2.54 -7.85
C TYR A 249 11.45 -2.43 -8.27
N PRO A 250 10.58 -3.38 -7.86
CA PRO A 250 9.15 -3.32 -8.15
C PRO A 250 8.44 -2.29 -7.26
N ALA A 251 7.43 -1.62 -7.80
CA ALA A 251 6.59 -0.72 -7.01
C ALA A 251 6.08 -1.40 -5.74
N GLY A 252 6.15 -0.69 -4.61
CA GLY A 252 5.77 -1.20 -3.28
C GLY A 252 6.87 -1.97 -2.55
N ALA A 253 7.97 -2.34 -3.23
CA ALA A 253 9.02 -3.16 -2.63
C ALA A 253 10.44 -2.64 -2.94
N PRO A 254 10.84 -1.48 -2.36
CA PRO A 254 12.11 -0.83 -2.67
C PRO A 254 13.36 -1.61 -2.18
N SER A 255 13.18 -2.62 -1.34
CA SER A 255 14.25 -3.53 -0.91
C SER A 255 14.56 -4.64 -1.92
N VAL A 256 13.60 -5.00 -2.77
CA VAL A 256 13.77 -6.05 -3.79
C VAL A 256 14.66 -5.55 -4.91
N ARG A 257 15.50 -6.42 -5.46
CA ARG A 257 16.33 -6.15 -6.64
C ARG A 257 15.97 -7.09 -7.76
N ILE A 258 15.66 -6.51 -8.92
CA ILE A 258 15.46 -7.24 -10.17
C ILE A 258 16.58 -6.80 -11.12
N CYS A 259 17.47 -7.72 -11.47
CA CYS A 259 18.63 -7.43 -12.30
C CYS A 259 18.57 -8.24 -13.59
N PHE A 260 19.01 -7.63 -14.69
CA PHE A 260 19.06 -8.28 -15.99
C PHE A 260 20.51 -8.38 -16.46
N THR A 261 20.92 -9.60 -16.84
CA THR A 261 22.26 -9.90 -17.36
C THR A 261 22.18 -10.71 -18.64
N GLU A 262 23.12 -10.52 -19.55
CA GLU A 262 23.24 -11.37 -20.73
C GLU A 262 23.98 -12.66 -20.35
N GLY A 263 23.35 -13.79 -20.62
CA GLY A 263 23.94 -15.12 -20.42
C GLY A 263 24.12 -15.85 -21.76
N SER A 264 24.75 -17.03 -21.73
CA SER A 264 24.97 -17.87 -22.92
C SER A 264 23.68 -18.25 -23.65
N ASP A 265 22.59 -18.41 -22.89
CA ASP A 265 21.27 -18.85 -23.39
C ASP A 265 20.28 -17.71 -23.63
N GLY A 266 20.74 -16.47 -23.48
CA GLY A 266 19.95 -15.26 -23.65
C GLY A 266 19.88 -14.40 -22.40
N MET A 267 18.91 -13.49 -22.35
CA MET A 267 18.74 -12.58 -21.20
C MET A 267 18.30 -13.36 -19.98
N LEU A 268 19.01 -13.18 -18.86
CA LEU A 268 18.70 -13.67 -17.54
C LEU A 268 18.10 -12.55 -16.71
N MET A 269 17.04 -12.84 -15.95
CA MET A 269 16.49 -12.00 -14.90
C MET A 269 16.75 -12.67 -13.56
N SER A 270 17.35 -11.96 -12.61
CA SER A 270 17.42 -12.38 -11.21
C SER A 270 16.50 -11.51 -10.36
N VAL A 271 15.80 -12.14 -9.41
CA VAL A 271 14.98 -11.47 -8.39
C VAL A 271 15.55 -11.81 -7.04
N ASP A 272 15.95 -10.81 -6.29
CA ASP A 272 16.50 -10.92 -4.93
C ASP A 272 15.60 -10.12 -3.99
N ASP A 273 14.93 -10.80 -3.05
CA ASP A 273 14.07 -10.17 -2.03
C ASP A 273 14.74 -10.09 -0.65
N GLY A 274 16.03 -10.45 -0.59
CA GLY A 274 16.83 -10.49 0.64
C GLY A 274 16.82 -11.84 1.33
N GLU A 275 15.83 -12.69 1.11
CA GLU A 275 15.74 -14.05 1.65
C GLU A 275 15.94 -15.10 0.55
N LEU A 276 15.40 -14.82 -0.62
CA LEU A 276 15.41 -15.73 -1.76
C LEU A 276 15.95 -15.05 -3.02
N VAL A 277 16.88 -15.72 -3.69
CA VAL A 277 17.37 -15.32 -5.00
C VAL A 277 16.85 -16.28 -6.05
N LEU A 278 16.02 -15.79 -6.95
CA LEU A 278 15.49 -16.56 -8.07
C LEU A 278 16.10 -16.09 -9.38
N SER A 279 16.37 -17.03 -10.29
CA SER A 279 16.84 -16.74 -11.64
C SER A 279 15.86 -17.28 -12.69
N ALA A 280 15.60 -16.48 -13.71
CA ALA A 280 14.72 -16.81 -14.82
C ALA A 280 15.40 -16.52 -16.15
N VAL A 281 15.24 -17.40 -17.12
CA VAL A 281 15.73 -17.25 -18.49
C VAL A 281 14.61 -16.71 -19.37
N ARG A 282 14.93 -15.76 -20.25
CA ARG A 282 13.97 -15.26 -21.24
C ARG A 282 13.61 -16.36 -22.23
N LYS A 283 12.32 -16.61 -22.37
CA LYS A 283 11.79 -17.58 -23.34
C LYS A 283 12.12 -17.13 -24.76
N ARG A 284 12.72 -18.01 -25.55
CA ARG A 284 12.94 -17.72 -26.98
C ARG A 284 11.60 -17.60 -27.69
N SER A 285 11.41 -16.54 -28.47
CA SER A 285 10.27 -16.43 -29.39
C SER A 285 10.34 -17.61 -30.35
N LYS A 286 9.23 -18.34 -30.51
CA LYS A 286 9.14 -19.26 -31.64
C LYS A 286 9.11 -18.39 -32.91
N SER A 287 10.15 -18.47 -33.72
CA SER A 287 10.19 -17.90 -35.07
C SER A 287 9.10 -18.52 -35.93
#